data_55d2f3afccd8a6423f96980458174fc6
#
_entry.id   55d2f3afccd8a6423f96980458174fc6
#
_cell.length_a   1.000
_cell.length_b   1.000
_cell.length_c   1.000
_cell.angle_alpha   90.00
_cell.angle_beta   90.00
_cell.angle_gamma   90.00
#
_symmetry.space_group_name_H-M   'P 1'
#
loop_
_entity.id
_entity.type
_entity.pdbx_description
1 polymer ?
#
loop_
_entity_poly.entity_id
_entity_poly.type
_entity_poly.pdbx_seq_one_letter_code
_entity_poly.pdbx_strand_id
1 'polypeptide(L)'
;MRPIFGGIDFGTSNSTVGIAEDGRARLVALEGEHVTMPSAVFFNFEDDRTYFGRRAIEDYTLNSEGRLLRALKSVLGTALIHEKTRIKARSMMFSDIIGTFVGHLKTRLDAATGGDTESVVLGRPVHFVDGDEVADRAAEGELEKAARAQGFRHIAFQFEPIAAALDYEQGVSREELALIVDIGGGTSDFSIVRVSPEGARRADRKGDVLANTGVHVGGTDFDRLLSVAQVMPQLGHGTPTKDGKRNLPVSYFFDLATWQRINSLYTNRAMVDLRQI
;
A
#
# COMPACT_ATOMS: atom_id res chain seq x y z
N MET A 1 -30.36 -0.54 -15.78
CA MET A 1 -29.16 -1.29 -15.36
C MET A 1 -29.19 -1.40 -13.83
N ARG A 2 -28.82 -2.54 -13.28
CA ARG A 2 -28.69 -2.69 -11.83
C ARG A 2 -27.44 -1.97 -11.38
N PRO A 3 -27.40 -1.35 -10.19
CA PRO A 3 -26.22 -0.66 -9.73
C PRO A 3 -25.09 -1.67 -9.46
N ILE A 4 -23.92 -1.38 -10.03
CA ILE A 4 -22.69 -2.10 -9.78
C ILE A 4 -21.84 -1.25 -8.83
N PHE A 5 -21.33 -1.86 -7.77
CA PHE A 5 -20.49 -1.20 -6.79
C PHE A 5 -19.09 -1.79 -6.85
N GLY A 6 -18.07 -0.94 -6.93
CA GLY A 6 -16.69 -1.32 -6.76
C GLY A 6 -16.30 -1.36 -5.29
N GLY A 7 -15.35 -2.22 -4.96
CA GLY A 7 -14.60 -2.19 -3.71
C GLY A 7 -13.12 -2.13 -4.02
N ILE A 8 -12.38 -1.28 -3.34
CA ILE A 8 -10.92 -1.19 -3.48
C ILE A 8 -10.29 -1.26 -2.10
N ASP A 9 -9.46 -2.27 -1.91
CA ASP A 9 -8.49 -2.29 -0.83
C ASP A 9 -7.15 -1.77 -1.38
N PHE A 10 -6.80 -0.56 -1.00
CA PHE A 10 -5.51 0.06 -1.33
C PHE A 10 -4.54 -0.18 -0.19
N GLY A 11 -3.86 -1.32 -0.20
CA GLY A 11 -2.89 -1.70 0.83
C GLY A 11 -1.49 -1.10 0.61
N THR A 12 -0.67 -1.12 1.66
CA THR A 12 0.74 -0.66 1.60
C THR A 12 1.56 -1.54 0.68
N SER A 13 1.41 -2.85 0.75
CA SER A 13 2.18 -3.81 -0.06
C SER A 13 1.42 -4.30 -1.28
N ASN A 14 0.14 -4.62 -1.12
CA ASN A 14 -0.72 -5.14 -2.18
C ASN A 14 -2.07 -4.44 -2.17
N SER A 15 -2.69 -4.36 -3.34
CA SER A 15 -4.04 -3.84 -3.52
C SER A 15 -4.93 -4.88 -4.19
N THR A 16 -6.22 -4.79 -3.91
CA THR A 16 -7.26 -5.70 -4.42
C THR A 16 -8.47 -4.89 -4.87
N VAL A 17 -9.16 -5.38 -5.89
CA VAL A 17 -10.41 -4.80 -6.39
C VAL A 17 -11.50 -5.85 -6.36
N GLY A 18 -12.66 -5.49 -5.90
CA GLY A 18 -13.86 -6.31 -5.90
C GLY A 18 -15.04 -5.64 -6.59
N ILE A 19 -16.02 -6.43 -6.96
CA ILE A 19 -17.29 -6.00 -7.52
C ILE A 19 -18.40 -6.61 -6.69
N ALA A 20 -19.38 -5.78 -6.33
CA ALA A 20 -20.64 -6.24 -5.75
C ALA A 20 -21.77 -5.98 -6.76
N GLU A 21 -22.44 -7.05 -7.17
CA GLU A 21 -23.58 -7.04 -8.10
C GLU A 21 -24.61 -8.07 -7.64
N ASP A 22 -25.88 -7.68 -7.59
CA ASP A 22 -26.99 -8.54 -7.19
C ASP A 22 -26.80 -9.27 -5.84
N GLY A 23 -26.17 -8.60 -4.87
CA GLY A 23 -25.90 -9.15 -3.55
C GLY A 23 -24.77 -10.19 -3.51
N ARG A 24 -24.02 -10.34 -4.60
CA ARG A 24 -22.83 -11.20 -4.68
C ARG A 24 -21.58 -10.33 -4.85
N ALA A 25 -20.57 -10.69 -4.10
CA ALA A 25 -19.25 -10.07 -4.23
C ALA A 25 -18.28 -11.04 -4.93
N ARG A 26 -17.42 -10.49 -5.76
CA ARG A 26 -16.33 -11.24 -6.38
C ARG A 26 -15.08 -10.36 -6.51
N LEU A 27 -13.91 -10.96 -6.45
CA LEU A 27 -12.66 -10.28 -6.72
C LEU A 27 -12.42 -10.15 -8.22
N VAL A 28 -11.75 -9.07 -8.61
CA VAL A 28 -11.33 -8.80 -10.00
C VAL A 28 -9.92 -9.33 -10.19
N ALA A 29 -9.68 -10.05 -11.27
CA ALA A 29 -8.34 -10.41 -11.70
C ALA A 29 -7.61 -9.14 -12.18
N LEU A 30 -6.56 -8.74 -11.48
CA LEU A 30 -5.81 -7.51 -11.73
C LEU A 30 -4.64 -7.72 -12.69
N GLU A 31 -3.96 -8.86 -12.56
CA GLU A 31 -2.80 -9.23 -13.37
C GLU A 31 -2.87 -10.72 -13.73
N GLY A 32 -3.25 -11.03 -14.97
CA GLY A 32 -3.54 -12.42 -15.37
C GLY A 32 -4.65 -13.00 -14.50
N GLU A 33 -4.38 -14.07 -13.76
CA GLU A 33 -5.32 -14.68 -12.81
C GLU A 33 -5.21 -14.14 -11.38
N HIS A 34 -4.23 -13.28 -11.11
CA HIS A 34 -4.00 -12.76 -9.77
C HIS A 34 -5.03 -11.70 -9.39
N VAL A 35 -5.73 -11.92 -8.30
CA VAL A 35 -6.71 -10.99 -7.71
C VAL A 35 -6.05 -9.91 -6.84
N THR A 36 -4.78 -10.09 -6.49
CA THR A 36 -3.98 -9.10 -5.77
C THR A 36 -2.89 -8.54 -6.67
N MET A 37 -2.56 -7.28 -6.52
CA MET A 37 -1.50 -6.60 -7.26
C MET A 37 -0.58 -5.85 -6.27
N PRO A 38 0.75 -5.96 -6.39
CA PRO A 38 1.66 -5.11 -5.63
C PRO A 38 1.32 -3.63 -5.78
N SER A 39 1.27 -2.89 -4.68
CA SER A 39 1.04 -1.44 -4.67
C SER A 39 2.32 -0.71 -5.12
N ALA A 40 2.68 -0.91 -6.38
CA ALA A 40 3.92 -0.46 -7.00
C ALA A 40 3.65 0.24 -8.33
N VAL A 41 4.40 1.32 -8.57
CA VAL A 41 4.40 2.09 -9.82
C VAL A 41 5.85 2.24 -10.29
N PHE A 42 6.11 1.93 -11.53
CA PHE A 42 7.41 2.14 -12.16
C PHE A 42 7.26 3.06 -13.37
N PHE A 43 7.92 4.19 -13.30
CA PHE A 43 8.07 5.12 -14.43
C PHE A 43 9.31 4.71 -15.21
N ASN A 44 9.11 4.02 -16.31
CA ASN A 44 10.19 3.57 -17.19
C ASN A 44 10.67 4.76 -18.06
N PHE A 45 11.98 5.03 -18.03
CA PHE A 45 12.57 6.16 -18.76
C PHE A 45 13.02 5.78 -20.17
N GLU A 46 13.12 4.50 -20.47
CA GLU A 46 13.54 4.00 -21.78
C GLU A 46 12.40 4.12 -22.82
N ASP A 47 11.19 3.67 -22.44
CA ASP A 47 10.01 3.67 -23.29
C ASP A 47 8.98 4.76 -22.98
N ASP A 48 9.25 5.57 -21.93
CA ASP A 48 8.40 6.66 -21.44
C ASP A 48 7.00 6.19 -21.00
N ARG A 49 6.89 4.96 -20.47
CA ARG A 49 5.65 4.36 -19.99
C ARG A 49 5.63 4.21 -18.48
N THR A 50 4.41 4.08 -17.96
CA THR A 50 4.17 3.78 -16.53
C THR A 50 3.66 2.36 -16.41
N TYR A 51 4.34 1.58 -15.58
CA TYR A 51 3.99 0.20 -15.27
C TYR A 51 3.52 0.08 -13.81
N PHE A 52 2.67 -0.90 -13.55
CA PHE A 52 2.05 -1.12 -12.25
C PHE A 52 2.28 -2.55 -11.79
N GLY A 53 2.14 -2.77 -10.48
CA GLY A 53 2.09 -4.09 -9.89
C GLY A 53 3.36 -4.91 -10.10
N ARG A 54 3.18 -6.17 -10.47
CA ARG A 54 4.27 -7.13 -10.72
C ARG A 54 5.16 -6.68 -11.86
N ARG A 55 4.57 -6.14 -12.93
CA ARG A 55 5.32 -5.61 -14.06
C ARG A 55 6.23 -4.46 -13.65
N ALA A 56 5.78 -3.58 -12.76
CA ALA A 56 6.60 -2.49 -12.24
C ALA A 56 7.83 -3.01 -11.49
N ILE A 57 7.67 -4.07 -10.71
CA ILE A 57 8.75 -4.71 -9.98
C ILE A 57 9.70 -5.46 -10.93
N GLU A 58 9.15 -6.16 -11.92
CA GLU A 58 9.91 -6.90 -12.91
C GLU A 58 10.85 -5.97 -13.71
N ASP A 59 10.33 -4.88 -14.27
CA ASP A 59 11.12 -3.92 -15.03
C ASP A 59 12.26 -3.33 -14.16
N TYR A 60 11.96 -3.03 -12.88
CA TYR A 60 12.98 -2.57 -11.94
C TYR A 60 14.05 -3.63 -11.68
N THR A 61 13.68 -4.89 -11.48
CA THR A 61 14.63 -5.98 -11.21
C THR A 61 15.46 -6.36 -12.43
N LEU A 62 14.95 -6.10 -13.63
CA LEU A 62 15.68 -6.25 -14.90
C LEU A 62 16.62 -5.06 -15.19
N ASN A 63 16.76 -4.12 -14.23
CA ASN A 63 17.58 -2.92 -14.33
C ASN A 63 17.17 -1.96 -15.44
N SER A 64 15.90 -1.94 -15.85
CA SER A 64 15.40 -0.88 -16.75
C SER A 64 15.60 0.49 -16.10
N GLU A 65 16.02 1.46 -16.90
CA GLU A 65 16.20 2.82 -16.40
C GLU A 65 14.84 3.43 -16.04
N GLY A 66 14.66 3.83 -14.77
CA GLY A 66 13.37 4.32 -14.34
C GLY A 66 13.28 4.65 -12.85
N ARG A 67 12.07 4.96 -12.42
CA ARG A 67 11.77 5.27 -11.03
C ARG A 67 10.70 4.34 -10.49
N LEU A 68 11.06 3.45 -9.57
CA LEU A 68 10.13 2.62 -8.83
C LEU A 68 9.67 3.33 -7.56
N LEU A 69 8.37 3.30 -7.32
CA LEU A 69 7.71 3.78 -6.12
C LEU A 69 6.83 2.66 -5.55
N ARG A 70 6.93 2.43 -4.26
CA ARG A 70 6.17 1.41 -3.50
C ARG A 70 5.68 1.99 -2.19
N ALA A 71 4.84 1.22 -1.49
CA ALA A 71 4.31 1.59 -0.18
C ALA A 71 3.60 2.97 -0.20
N LEU A 72 2.92 3.30 -1.29
CA LEU A 72 2.30 4.60 -1.50
C LEU A 72 1.24 4.94 -0.43
N LYS A 73 0.56 3.95 0.14
CA LYS A 73 -0.39 4.16 1.23
C LYS A 73 0.26 4.80 2.46
N SER A 74 1.52 4.47 2.75
CA SER A 74 2.24 5.03 3.91
C SER A 74 2.56 6.53 3.80
N VAL A 75 2.34 7.13 2.63
CA VAL A 75 2.49 8.58 2.42
C VAL A 75 1.25 9.34 2.88
N LEU A 76 0.08 8.68 2.92
CA LEU A 76 -1.16 9.27 3.44
C LEU A 76 -0.99 9.64 4.92
N GLY A 77 -1.48 10.81 5.30
CA GLY A 77 -1.35 11.34 6.66
C GLY A 77 0.02 11.93 7.00
N THR A 78 0.98 11.91 6.08
CA THR A 78 2.29 12.54 6.26
C THR A 78 2.44 13.80 5.40
N ALA A 79 3.39 14.66 5.76
CA ALA A 79 3.71 15.86 4.95
C ALA A 79 4.17 15.51 3.52
N LEU A 80 4.69 14.31 3.31
CA LEU A 80 5.18 13.84 2.01
C LEU A 80 4.09 13.84 0.92
N ILE A 81 2.80 13.73 1.28
CA ILE A 81 1.70 13.71 0.31
C ILE A 81 1.71 14.94 -0.61
N HIS A 82 2.14 16.08 -0.08
CA HIS A 82 2.23 17.35 -0.82
C HIS A 82 3.64 17.64 -1.38
N GLU A 83 4.58 16.75 -1.14
CA GLU A 83 5.93 16.89 -1.69
C GLU A 83 5.98 16.38 -3.12
N LYS A 84 7.02 16.82 -3.83
CA LYS A 84 7.27 16.41 -5.21
C LYS A 84 8.47 15.48 -5.28
N THR A 85 8.35 14.43 -6.08
CA THR A 85 9.48 13.60 -6.46
C THR A 85 9.80 13.80 -7.94
N ARG A 86 11.06 13.64 -8.29
CA ARG A 86 11.51 13.79 -9.69
C ARG A 86 11.26 12.49 -10.46
N ILE A 87 10.56 12.61 -11.58
CA ILE A 87 10.34 11.54 -12.56
C ILE A 87 10.90 12.02 -13.89
N LYS A 88 12.12 11.55 -14.25
CA LYS A 88 12.86 12.01 -15.44
C LYS A 88 13.03 13.55 -15.41
N ALA A 89 12.47 14.26 -16.38
CA ALA A 89 12.51 15.72 -16.49
C ALA A 89 11.34 16.42 -15.75
N ARG A 90 10.36 15.68 -15.26
CA ARG A 90 9.16 16.22 -14.58
C ARG A 90 9.23 16.03 -13.07
N SER A 91 8.51 16.88 -12.33
CA SER A 91 8.24 16.69 -10.91
C SER A 91 6.77 16.35 -10.74
N MET A 92 6.46 15.28 -10.01
CA MET A 92 5.10 14.85 -9.67
C MET A 92 4.90 14.89 -8.17
N MET A 93 3.73 15.30 -7.70
CA MET A 93 3.36 15.18 -6.29
C MET A 93 3.07 13.72 -5.94
N PHE A 94 3.29 13.34 -4.69
CA PHE A 94 2.94 11.99 -4.25
C PHE A 94 1.43 11.75 -4.34
N SER A 95 0.59 12.77 -4.12
CA SER A 95 -0.85 12.70 -4.35
C SER A 95 -1.21 12.32 -5.79
N ASP A 96 -0.51 12.87 -6.80
CA ASP A 96 -0.74 12.56 -8.21
C ASP A 96 -0.32 11.12 -8.54
N ILE A 97 0.75 10.63 -7.90
CA ILE A 97 1.21 9.25 -8.07
C ILE A 97 0.22 8.26 -7.47
N ILE A 98 -0.33 8.55 -6.29
CA ILE A 98 -1.43 7.77 -5.70
C ILE A 98 -2.65 7.80 -6.64
N GLY A 99 -3.01 8.97 -7.15
CA GLY A 99 -4.10 9.12 -8.13
C GLY A 99 -3.87 8.26 -9.37
N THR A 100 -2.64 8.24 -9.91
CA THR A 100 -2.26 7.40 -11.06
C THR A 100 -2.45 5.91 -10.76
N PHE A 101 -2.07 5.46 -9.56
CA PHE A 101 -2.26 4.06 -9.15
C PHE A 101 -3.75 3.72 -8.97
N VAL A 102 -4.52 4.56 -8.28
CA VAL A 102 -5.97 4.39 -8.11
C VAL A 102 -6.68 4.37 -9.47
N GLY A 103 -6.24 5.23 -10.42
CA GLY A 103 -6.74 5.23 -11.79
C GLY A 103 -6.49 3.92 -12.54
N HIS A 104 -5.34 3.29 -12.30
CA HIS A 104 -5.07 1.96 -12.83
C HIS A 104 -6.02 0.90 -12.24
N LEU A 105 -6.26 0.92 -10.93
CA LEU A 105 -7.25 0.03 -10.29
C LEU A 105 -8.65 0.25 -10.84
N LYS A 106 -9.06 1.52 -11.05
CA LYS A 106 -10.34 1.85 -11.69
C LYS A 106 -10.43 1.29 -13.10
N THR A 107 -9.38 1.40 -13.90
CA THR A 107 -9.36 0.83 -15.26
C THR A 107 -9.60 -0.69 -15.23
N ARG A 108 -9.04 -1.40 -14.25
CA ARG A 108 -9.29 -2.84 -14.06
C ARG A 108 -10.72 -3.13 -13.63
N LEU A 109 -11.27 -2.30 -12.75
CA LEU A 109 -12.67 -2.37 -12.33
C LEU A 109 -13.62 -2.18 -13.51
N ASP A 110 -13.43 -1.11 -14.29
CA ASP A 110 -14.25 -0.76 -15.44
C ASP A 110 -14.21 -1.85 -16.52
N ALA A 111 -13.03 -2.42 -16.79
CA ALA A 111 -12.89 -3.54 -17.70
C ALA A 111 -13.67 -4.78 -17.23
N ALA A 112 -13.69 -5.04 -15.93
CA ALA A 112 -14.35 -6.20 -15.35
C ALA A 112 -15.87 -6.04 -15.23
N THR A 113 -16.38 -4.80 -15.21
CA THR A 113 -17.83 -4.47 -15.21
C THR A 113 -18.38 -4.22 -16.61
N GLY A 114 -17.51 -4.00 -17.59
CA GLY A 114 -17.89 -3.64 -18.95
C GLY A 114 -18.36 -2.21 -19.11
N GLY A 115 -18.10 -1.32 -18.13
CA GLY A 115 -18.52 0.07 -18.17
C GLY A 115 -17.87 0.93 -17.10
N ASP A 116 -18.17 2.23 -17.12
CA ASP A 116 -17.67 3.19 -16.14
C ASP A 116 -18.36 2.97 -14.77
N THR A 117 -17.59 2.53 -13.78
CA THR A 117 -18.06 2.29 -12.42
C THR A 117 -17.86 3.53 -11.58
N GLU A 118 -18.93 4.25 -11.31
CA GLU A 118 -18.90 5.54 -10.59
C GLU A 118 -18.97 5.39 -9.06
N SER A 119 -19.40 4.22 -8.56
CA SER A 119 -19.61 3.96 -7.13
C SER A 119 -18.55 3.02 -6.58
N VAL A 120 -17.89 3.42 -5.49
CA VAL A 120 -16.82 2.62 -4.86
C VAL A 120 -16.86 2.70 -3.35
N VAL A 121 -16.54 1.59 -2.70
CA VAL A 121 -16.16 1.52 -1.29
C VAL A 121 -14.64 1.38 -1.21
N LEU A 122 -14.00 2.31 -0.52
CA LEU A 122 -12.55 2.27 -0.27
C LEU A 122 -12.29 1.73 1.12
N GLY A 123 -11.37 0.78 1.23
CA GLY A 123 -10.83 0.33 2.49
C GLY A 123 -10.02 1.44 3.17
N ARG A 124 -10.18 1.55 4.49
CA ARG A 124 -9.35 2.43 5.32
C ARG A 124 -8.97 1.74 6.62
N PRO A 125 -7.78 1.98 7.18
CA PRO A 125 -7.46 1.57 8.54
C PRO A 125 -8.38 2.28 9.53
N VAL A 126 -8.44 1.80 10.78
CA VAL A 126 -9.20 2.51 11.83
C VAL A 126 -8.62 3.91 12.03
N HIS A 127 -7.30 4.02 12.02
CA HIS A 127 -6.58 5.29 12.02
C HIS A 127 -5.49 5.30 10.94
N PHE A 128 -5.49 6.31 10.07
CA PHE A 128 -4.34 6.61 9.20
C PHE A 128 -3.21 7.24 10.01
N VAL A 129 -3.57 8.00 11.04
CA VAL A 129 -2.63 8.68 11.93
C VAL A 129 -3.11 8.51 13.37
N ASP A 130 -2.31 7.81 14.18
CA ASP A 130 -2.63 7.55 15.56
C ASP A 130 -2.62 8.84 16.40
N GLY A 131 -3.67 9.03 17.20
CA GLY A 131 -3.75 10.13 18.15
C GLY A 131 -3.95 11.54 17.55
N ASP A 132 -4.10 11.65 16.22
CA ASP A 132 -4.35 12.93 15.54
C ASP A 132 -5.55 12.80 14.57
N GLU A 133 -6.74 13.11 15.08
CA GLU A 133 -7.97 13.06 14.27
C GLU A 133 -8.00 14.05 13.09
N VAL A 134 -7.24 15.14 13.16
CA VAL A 134 -7.18 16.14 12.06
C VAL A 134 -6.36 15.58 10.92
N ALA A 135 -5.20 15.03 11.23
CA ALA A 135 -4.34 14.35 10.25
C ALA A 135 -5.01 13.09 9.69
N ASP A 136 -5.73 12.34 10.53
CA ASP A 136 -6.49 11.15 10.10
C ASP A 136 -7.56 11.50 9.05
N ARG A 137 -8.38 12.53 9.33
CA ARG A 137 -9.39 13.01 8.36
C ARG A 137 -8.75 13.61 7.11
N ALA A 138 -7.61 14.28 7.23
CA ALA A 138 -6.89 14.79 6.07
C ALA A 138 -6.40 13.66 5.16
N ALA A 139 -5.86 12.58 5.73
CA ALA A 139 -5.42 11.40 5.00
C ALA A 139 -6.56 10.71 4.24
N GLU A 140 -7.74 10.53 4.88
CA GLU A 140 -8.95 10.04 4.22
C GLU A 140 -9.35 10.95 3.06
N GLY A 141 -9.36 12.27 3.30
CA GLY A 141 -9.70 13.27 2.27
C GLY A 141 -8.75 13.27 1.08
N GLU A 142 -7.45 13.01 1.26
CA GLU A 142 -6.50 12.89 0.15
C GLU A 142 -6.78 11.62 -0.68
N LEU A 143 -7.11 10.50 -0.05
CA LEU A 143 -7.48 9.28 -0.78
C LEU A 143 -8.81 9.48 -1.53
N GLU A 144 -9.79 10.16 -0.92
CA GLU A 144 -11.04 10.50 -1.57
C GLU A 144 -10.83 11.40 -2.80
N LYS A 145 -9.99 12.44 -2.68
CA LYS A 145 -9.64 13.33 -3.81
C LYS A 145 -8.96 12.55 -4.94
N ALA A 146 -8.03 11.66 -4.59
CA ALA A 146 -7.36 10.81 -5.57
C ALA A 146 -8.38 9.96 -6.34
N ALA A 147 -9.34 9.34 -5.65
CA ALA A 147 -10.39 8.54 -6.28
C ALA A 147 -11.36 9.38 -7.12
N ARG A 148 -11.80 10.56 -6.63
CA ARG A 148 -12.65 11.47 -7.39
C ARG A 148 -12.00 11.94 -8.68
N ALA A 149 -10.70 12.22 -8.65
CA ALA A 149 -9.95 12.61 -9.84
C ALA A 149 -9.91 11.52 -10.92
N GLN A 150 -10.17 10.26 -10.54
CA GLN A 150 -10.24 9.13 -11.48
C GLN A 150 -11.66 8.83 -11.98
N GLY A 151 -12.65 9.64 -11.59
CA GLY A 151 -14.03 9.52 -12.08
C GLY A 151 -15.01 8.84 -11.12
N PHE A 152 -14.60 8.41 -9.94
CA PHE A 152 -15.53 7.95 -8.92
C PHE A 152 -16.38 9.12 -8.41
N ARG A 153 -17.72 8.99 -8.46
CA ARG A 153 -18.66 10.01 -8.02
C ARG A 153 -19.23 9.72 -6.63
N HIS A 154 -19.49 8.46 -6.36
CA HIS A 154 -20.04 7.98 -5.10
C HIS A 154 -18.99 7.17 -4.36
N ILE A 155 -18.39 7.78 -3.34
CA ILE A 155 -17.30 7.18 -2.56
C ILE A 155 -17.79 7.00 -1.13
N ALA A 156 -17.62 5.79 -0.61
CA ALA A 156 -17.81 5.48 0.79
C ALA A 156 -16.53 4.83 1.32
N PHE A 157 -16.30 4.94 2.62
CA PHE A 157 -15.20 4.28 3.29
C PHE A 157 -15.71 3.15 4.19
N GLN A 158 -14.94 2.07 4.27
CA GLN A 158 -15.16 0.99 5.22
C GLN A 158 -13.87 0.70 5.97
N PHE A 159 -13.98 0.52 7.27
CA PHE A 159 -12.84 0.07 8.09
C PHE A 159 -12.37 -1.31 7.66
N GLU A 160 -11.07 -1.43 7.41
CA GLU A 160 -10.43 -2.70 7.00
C GLU A 160 -10.73 -3.86 7.96
N PRO A 161 -10.68 -3.70 9.31
CA PRO A 161 -11.06 -4.79 10.21
C PRO A 161 -12.54 -5.18 10.11
N ILE A 162 -13.44 -4.25 9.79
CA ILE A 162 -14.85 -4.59 9.52
C ILE A 162 -14.96 -5.35 8.21
N ALA A 163 -14.25 -4.91 7.16
CA ALA A 163 -14.26 -5.60 5.87
C ALA A 163 -13.73 -7.04 6.02
N ALA A 164 -12.64 -7.24 6.78
CA ALA A 164 -12.11 -8.56 7.10
C ALA A 164 -13.11 -9.42 7.92
N ALA A 165 -13.84 -8.80 8.84
CA ALA A 165 -14.83 -9.49 9.65
C ALA A 165 -16.08 -9.92 8.88
N LEU A 166 -16.44 -9.24 7.77
CA LEU A 166 -17.69 -9.49 7.03
C LEU A 166 -17.77 -10.92 6.48
N ASP A 167 -16.68 -11.50 6.04
CA ASP A 167 -16.65 -12.87 5.54
C ASP A 167 -16.89 -13.87 6.67
N TYR A 168 -16.22 -13.72 7.79
CA TYR A 168 -16.44 -14.53 8.98
C TYR A 168 -17.87 -14.40 9.50
N GLU A 169 -18.41 -13.18 9.50
CA GLU A 169 -19.74 -12.86 10.03
C GLU A 169 -20.88 -13.57 9.29
N GLN A 170 -20.67 -13.96 8.02
CA GLN A 170 -21.65 -14.75 7.28
C GLN A 170 -21.92 -16.14 7.90
N GLY A 171 -20.95 -16.67 8.64
CA GLY A 171 -21.04 -17.96 9.32
C GLY A 171 -21.52 -17.92 10.76
N VAL A 172 -21.64 -16.73 11.38
CA VAL A 172 -22.01 -16.64 12.81
C VAL A 172 -23.53 -16.73 12.98
N SER A 173 -23.95 -17.41 14.03
CA SER A 173 -25.38 -17.59 14.39
C SER A 173 -25.84 -16.72 15.55
N ARG A 174 -24.93 -16.05 16.21
CA ARG A 174 -25.16 -15.17 17.39
C ARG A 174 -24.11 -14.06 17.42
N GLU A 175 -24.30 -13.09 18.33
CA GLU A 175 -23.28 -12.07 18.59
C GLU A 175 -22.03 -12.71 19.21
N GLU A 176 -20.87 -12.35 18.65
CA GLU A 176 -19.55 -12.78 19.11
C GLU A 176 -18.56 -11.60 19.05
N LEU A 177 -17.46 -11.73 19.77
CA LEU A 177 -16.31 -10.83 19.67
C LEU A 177 -15.23 -11.53 18.85
N ALA A 178 -14.85 -10.92 17.73
CA ALA A 178 -13.76 -11.39 16.88
C ALA A 178 -12.51 -10.53 17.12
N LEU A 179 -11.37 -11.17 17.30
CA LEU A 179 -10.08 -10.52 17.23
C LEU A 179 -9.61 -10.58 15.77
N ILE A 180 -9.52 -9.43 15.12
CA ILE A 180 -8.94 -9.28 13.81
C ILE A 180 -7.47 -8.94 13.97
N VAL A 181 -6.60 -9.76 13.38
CA VAL A 181 -5.15 -9.57 13.36
C VAL A 181 -4.77 -9.31 11.90
N ASP A 182 -4.46 -8.07 11.60
CA ASP A 182 -4.02 -7.63 10.27
C ASP A 182 -2.52 -7.30 10.31
N ILE A 183 -1.72 -8.16 9.70
CA ILE A 183 -0.26 -7.97 9.58
C ILE A 183 0.03 -7.61 8.13
N GLY A 184 0.07 -6.30 7.89
CA GLY A 184 0.35 -5.73 6.59
C GLY A 184 1.85 -5.62 6.27
N GLY A 185 2.17 -4.92 5.18
CA GLY A 185 3.56 -4.67 4.79
C GLY A 185 4.27 -3.63 5.66
N GLY A 186 3.55 -2.68 6.23
CA GLY A 186 4.12 -1.57 7.02
C GLY A 186 3.59 -1.47 8.44
N THR A 187 2.41 -2.04 8.72
CA THR A 187 1.76 -2.00 10.03
C THR A 187 1.27 -3.38 10.42
N SER A 188 1.08 -3.58 11.72
CA SER A 188 0.33 -4.72 12.28
C SER A 188 -0.77 -4.14 13.17
N ASP A 189 -2.01 -4.38 12.79
CA ASP A 189 -3.20 -3.83 13.40
C ASP A 189 -4.00 -4.95 14.11
N PHE A 190 -4.47 -4.65 15.31
CA PHE A 190 -5.23 -5.57 16.13
C PHE A 190 -6.55 -4.91 16.50
N SER A 191 -7.66 -5.47 16.07
CA SER A 191 -8.99 -4.92 16.32
C SER A 191 -9.90 -5.93 16.98
N ILE A 192 -10.62 -5.51 18.01
CA ILE A 192 -11.73 -6.28 18.57
C ILE A 192 -13.01 -5.76 17.92
N VAL A 193 -13.66 -6.64 17.18
CA VAL A 193 -14.85 -6.33 16.40
C VAL A 193 -16.02 -7.15 16.92
N ARG A 194 -17.16 -6.49 17.15
CA ARG A 194 -18.43 -7.16 17.39
C ARG A 194 -19.01 -7.64 16.06
N VAL A 195 -19.28 -8.93 15.97
CA VAL A 195 -19.87 -9.57 14.77
C VAL A 195 -21.21 -10.23 15.17
N SER A 196 -22.20 -10.12 14.29
CA SER A 196 -23.52 -10.72 14.51
C SER A 196 -24.32 -10.80 13.21
N PRO A 197 -25.31 -11.69 13.10
CA PRO A 197 -26.20 -11.74 11.94
C PRO A 197 -26.93 -10.41 11.66
N GLU A 198 -27.23 -9.65 12.71
CA GLU A 198 -27.85 -8.32 12.62
C GLU A 198 -26.82 -7.28 12.21
N GLY A 199 -25.58 -7.39 12.71
CA GLY A 199 -24.44 -6.53 12.37
C GLY A 199 -24.16 -6.56 10.87
N ALA A 200 -24.12 -7.73 10.27
CA ALA A 200 -23.87 -7.95 8.85
C ALA A 200 -24.81 -7.16 7.92
N ARG A 201 -25.98 -6.76 8.40
CA ARG A 201 -27.01 -6.03 7.64
C ARG A 201 -26.95 -4.52 7.81
N ARG A 202 -26.11 -4.01 8.72
CA ARG A 202 -25.99 -2.59 9.00
C ARG A 202 -24.97 -1.92 8.08
N ALA A 203 -25.31 -0.74 7.57
CA ALA A 203 -24.39 0.04 6.75
C ALA A 203 -23.33 0.75 7.62
N ASP A 204 -23.73 1.30 8.77
CA ASP A 204 -22.79 1.92 9.73
C ASP A 204 -22.37 0.88 10.77
N ARG A 205 -21.09 0.57 10.77
CA ARG A 205 -20.43 -0.42 11.60
C ARG A 205 -19.36 0.19 12.52
N LYS A 206 -19.26 1.53 12.55
CA LYS A 206 -18.23 2.22 13.34
C LYS A 206 -18.27 1.81 14.82
N GLY A 207 -19.44 1.66 15.38
CA GLY A 207 -19.65 1.24 16.77
C GLY A 207 -19.35 -0.24 17.05
N ASP A 208 -19.07 -1.04 16.02
CA ASP A 208 -18.72 -2.46 16.18
C ASP A 208 -17.21 -2.68 16.33
N VAL A 209 -16.38 -1.70 16.01
CA VAL A 209 -14.96 -1.69 16.39
C VAL A 209 -14.85 -1.24 17.83
N LEU A 210 -14.71 -2.19 18.75
CA LEU A 210 -14.71 -1.96 20.20
C LEU A 210 -13.36 -1.49 20.73
N ALA A 211 -12.29 -1.97 20.12
CA ALA A 211 -10.92 -1.58 20.40
C ALA A 211 -10.08 -1.76 19.15
N ASN A 212 -9.11 -0.87 18.99
CA ASN A 212 -8.08 -0.98 17.96
C ASN A 212 -6.75 -0.52 18.55
N THR A 213 -5.70 -1.23 18.21
CA THR A 213 -4.32 -0.83 18.46
C THR A 213 -3.44 -1.36 17.36
N GLY A 214 -2.37 -0.65 17.05
CA GLY A 214 -1.46 -1.05 16.00
C GLY A 214 -0.02 -0.67 16.33
N VAL A 215 0.89 -1.25 15.58
CA VAL A 215 2.31 -0.90 15.61
C VAL A 215 2.81 -0.72 14.19
N HIS A 216 3.70 0.25 13.98
CA HIS A 216 4.36 0.50 12.69
C HIS A 216 5.50 -0.51 12.47
N VAL A 217 5.16 -1.79 12.54
CA VAL A 217 6.02 -2.93 12.24
C VAL A 217 5.23 -3.88 11.37
N GLY A 218 5.74 -4.20 10.21
CA GLY A 218 5.09 -5.06 9.24
C GLY A 218 6.08 -5.91 8.45
N GLY A 219 5.61 -6.54 7.38
CA GLY A 219 6.39 -7.45 6.55
C GLY A 219 7.69 -6.84 6.04
N THR A 220 7.70 -5.56 5.67
CA THR A 220 8.93 -4.87 5.20
C THR A 220 9.98 -4.71 6.30
N ASP A 221 9.58 -4.64 7.58
CA ASP A 221 10.51 -4.61 8.70
C ASP A 221 11.10 -6.00 8.97
N PHE A 222 10.29 -7.05 8.83
CA PHE A 222 10.76 -8.42 8.93
C PHE A 222 11.76 -8.74 7.81
N ASP A 223 11.47 -8.33 6.57
CA ASP A 223 12.39 -8.45 5.44
C ASP A 223 13.70 -7.71 5.70
N ARG A 224 13.62 -6.49 6.23
CA ARG A 224 14.79 -5.68 6.59
C ARG A 224 15.63 -6.34 7.67
N LEU A 225 15.00 -6.82 8.75
CA LEU A 225 15.71 -7.50 9.85
C LEU A 225 16.39 -8.78 9.37
N LEU A 226 15.68 -9.58 8.57
CA LEU A 226 16.24 -10.79 7.97
C LEU A 226 17.42 -10.45 7.05
N SER A 227 17.26 -9.42 6.20
CA SER A 227 18.32 -8.96 5.29
C SER A 227 19.55 -8.49 6.05
N VAL A 228 19.40 -7.67 7.09
CA VAL A 228 20.52 -7.19 7.91
C VAL A 228 21.23 -8.34 8.61
N ALA A 229 20.47 -9.31 9.12
CA ALA A 229 21.02 -10.43 9.89
C ALA A 229 21.70 -11.51 9.03
N GLN A 230 21.18 -11.78 7.82
CA GLN A 230 21.60 -12.94 7.02
C GLN A 230 22.26 -12.55 5.69
N VAL A 231 21.81 -11.47 5.04
CA VAL A 231 22.29 -11.08 3.70
C VAL A 231 23.44 -10.07 3.81
N MET A 232 23.27 -9.03 4.62
CA MET A 232 24.26 -7.94 4.72
C MET A 232 25.65 -8.42 5.19
N PRO A 233 25.81 -9.42 6.09
CA PRO A 233 27.11 -9.97 6.40
C PRO A 233 27.85 -10.57 5.18
N GLN A 234 27.12 -11.15 4.22
CA GLN A 234 27.70 -11.68 2.98
C GLN A 234 28.20 -10.57 2.04
N LEU A 235 27.70 -9.34 2.23
CA LEU A 235 28.10 -8.14 1.49
C LEU A 235 29.13 -7.30 2.24
N GLY A 236 29.63 -7.78 3.39
CA GLY A 236 30.67 -7.13 4.17
C GLY A 236 30.21 -6.34 5.39
N HIS A 237 28.92 -6.42 5.78
CA HIS A 237 28.47 -5.82 7.05
C HIS A 237 29.26 -6.41 8.23
N GLY A 238 29.86 -5.52 9.04
CA GLY A 238 30.69 -5.91 10.18
C GLY A 238 32.16 -6.21 9.84
N THR A 239 32.57 -6.13 8.57
CA THR A 239 33.96 -6.32 8.18
C THR A 239 34.76 -5.02 8.24
N PRO A 240 36.10 -5.07 8.45
CA PRO A 240 36.95 -3.90 8.46
C PRO A 240 37.11 -3.29 7.04
N THR A 241 37.42 -2.01 7.01
CA THR A 241 37.91 -1.30 5.82
C THR A 241 39.25 -1.85 5.36
N LYS A 242 39.68 -1.55 4.12
CA LYS A 242 41.00 -2.01 3.56
C LYS A 242 42.19 -1.69 4.46
N ASP A 243 42.15 -0.54 5.16
CA ASP A 243 43.23 -0.12 6.05
C ASP A 243 43.15 -0.76 7.45
N GLY A 244 42.11 -1.56 7.72
CA GLY A 244 41.87 -2.26 8.99
C GLY A 244 41.55 -1.35 10.18
N LYS A 245 41.42 -0.03 9.98
CA LYS A 245 41.26 0.94 11.08
C LYS A 245 39.83 1.13 11.55
N ARG A 246 38.87 0.80 10.72
CA ARG A 246 37.42 0.99 10.99
C ARG A 246 36.64 -0.15 10.34
N ASN A 247 35.42 -0.38 10.79
CA ASN A 247 34.48 -1.22 10.06
C ASN A 247 33.81 -0.43 8.95
N LEU A 248 33.33 -1.14 7.94
CA LEU A 248 32.49 -0.56 6.89
C LEU A 248 31.29 0.17 7.51
N PRO A 249 30.91 1.36 7.01
CA PRO A 249 29.80 2.11 7.59
C PRO A 249 28.49 1.36 7.56
N VAL A 250 27.88 1.15 8.71
CA VAL A 250 26.63 0.40 8.90
C VAL A 250 25.48 1.02 8.11
N SER A 251 25.48 2.35 7.92
CA SER A 251 24.42 3.08 7.24
C SER A 251 24.16 2.56 5.82
N TYR A 252 25.18 2.20 5.06
CA TYR A 252 25.01 1.69 3.70
C TYR A 252 24.26 0.35 3.66
N PHE A 253 24.56 -0.53 4.62
CA PHE A 253 23.87 -1.82 4.73
C PHE A 253 22.42 -1.66 5.17
N PHE A 254 22.15 -0.72 6.08
CA PHE A 254 20.78 -0.37 6.46
C PHE A 254 19.99 0.26 5.31
N ASP A 255 20.61 1.15 4.55
CA ASP A 255 19.97 1.75 3.37
C ASP A 255 19.70 0.70 2.29
N LEU A 256 20.64 -0.23 2.07
CA LEU A 256 20.47 -1.33 1.12
C LEU A 256 19.39 -2.32 1.56
N ALA A 257 19.27 -2.59 2.86
CA ALA A 257 18.25 -3.46 3.42
C ALA A 257 16.87 -2.79 3.55
N THR A 258 16.79 -1.46 3.45
CA THR A 258 15.56 -0.70 3.64
C THR A 258 15.01 -0.28 2.29
N TRP A 259 13.91 -0.91 1.87
CA TRP A 259 13.33 -0.72 0.55
C TRP A 259 13.10 0.75 0.17
N GLN A 260 12.58 1.56 1.08
CA GLN A 260 12.31 2.98 0.84
C GLN A 260 13.59 3.81 0.68
N ARG A 261 14.72 3.34 1.18
CA ARG A 261 16.01 4.04 1.23
C ARG A 261 17.02 3.57 0.18
N ILE A 262 16.78 2.41 -0.45
CA ILE A 262 17.71 1.81 -1.41
C ILE A 262 18.08 2.80 -2.54
N ASN A 263 17.14 3.64 -2.95
CA ASN A 263 17.36 4.64 -3.99
C ASN A 263 18.36 5.74 -3.58
N SER A 264 18.60 5.96 -2.29
CA SER A 264 19.59 6.93 -1.82
C SER A 264 21.02 6.51 -2.15
N LEU A 265 21.24 5.19 -2.33
CA LEU A 265 22.53 4.62 -2.70
C LEU A 265 22.90 4.84 -4.17
N TYR A 266 21.93 5.16 -5.02
CA TYR A 266 22.18 5.47 -6.44
C TYR A 266 22.58 6.95 -6.69
N THR A 267 22.77 7.72 -5.63
CA THR A 267 23.26 9.09 -5.77
C THR A 267 24.76 9.08 -6.10
N ASN A 268 25.21 10.06 -6.92
CA ASN A 268 26.63 10.19 -7.26
C ASN A 268 27.53 10.28 -6.00
N ARG A 269 27.04 10.93 -4.95
CA ARG A 269 27.77 11.04 -3.67
C ARG A 269 27.94 9.68 -3.02
N ALA A 270 26.88 8.90 -2.84
CA ALA A 270 26.95 7.56 -2.26
C ALA A 270 27.87 6.64 -3.07
N MET A 271 27.81 6.70 -4.40
CA MET A 271 28.67 5.90 -5.30
C MET A 271 30.15 6.29 -5.18
N VAL A 272 30.45 7.59 -4.99
CA VAL A 272 31.84 8.05 -4.76
C VAL A 272 32.35 7.55 -3.41
N ASP A 273 31.54 7.73 -2.36
CA ASP A 273 31.88 7.30 -1.00
C ASP A 273 32.13 5.78 -0.94
N LEU A 274 31.24 4.98 -1.56
CA LEU A 274 31.38 3.51 -1.63
C LEU A 274 32.63 3.04 -2.38
N ARG A 275 33.12 3.79 -3.36
CA ARG A 275 34.36 3.45 -4.09
C ARG A 275 35.64 3.77 -3.29
N GLN A 276 35.54 4.60 -2.25
CA GLN A 276 36.67 4.97 -1.40
C GLN A 276 36.85 4.05 -0.19
N ILE A 277 35.88 3.23 0.11
CA ILE A 277 35.87 2.25 1.20
C ILE A 277 36.44 0.90 0.72
#